data_de20c5daf5e28b3edbe5530f552f1198
#
_entry.id   de20c5daf5e28b3edbe5530f552f1198
#
_cell.length_a   1.000
_cell.length_b   1.000
_cell.length_c   1.000
_cell.angle_alpha   90.00
_cell.angle_beta   90.00
_cell.angle_gamma   90.00
#
_symmetry.space_group_name_H-M   'P 1'
#
loop_
_entity.id
_entity.type
_entity.pdbx_description
1 polymer ?
#
loop_
_entity_poly.entity_id
_entity_poly.type
_entity_poly.pdbx_seq_one_letter_code
_entity_poly.pdbx_strand_id
1 'polypeptide(L)'
;MKYWIVPNNGQKFNMEAAVRANNGFVDWRIKNVEVGDIVFMYRTMPNGCIKYMMEVVKINLSEHERFDQKSFWIDEDSFSKGIGQYARFKLVDVLDENALTIRALREHGIKGNIQTKRECPKETLLFIMDNAI
;
A
#
# COMPACT_ATOMS: atom_id res chain seq x y z
N MET A 1 11.72 9.96 -8.46
CA MET A 1 10.56 9.56 -7.67
C MET A 1 9.52 8.90 -8.56
N LYS A 2 9.01 7.77 -8.14
CA LYS A 2 7.95 7.04 -8.88
C LYS A 2 6.70 6.93 -8.02
N TYR A 3 5.57 6.65 -8.69
CA TYR A 3 4.28 6.41 -8.06
C TYR A 3 3.87 4.98 -8.33
N TRP A 4 3.56 4.26 -7.26
CA TRP A 4 3.23 2.83 -7.31
C TRP A 4 1.83 2.58 -6.79
N ILE A 5 1.16 1.57 -7.34
CA ILE A 5 -0.05 1.00 -6.76
C ILE A 5 0.33 -0.37 -6.23
N VAL A 6 0.09 -0.60 -4.95
CA VAL A 6 0.49 -1.82 -4.24
C VAL A 6 -0.73 -2.47 -3.59
N PRO A 7 -1.00 -3.74 -3.88
CA PRO A 7 -2.15 -4.42 -3.31
C PRO A 7 -1.93 -4.78 -1.84
N ASN A 8 -2.99 -4.65 -1.05
CA ASN A 8 -3.09 -5.12 0.31
C ASN A 8 -4.38 -5.93 0.46
N ASN A 9 -4.27 -7.20 0.81
CA ASN A 9 -5.45 -8.01 1.12
C ASN A 9 -5.92 -7.71 2.53
N GLY A 10 -7.00 -6.93 2.65
CA GLY A 10 -7.56 -6.53 3.94
C GLY A 10 -8.15 -7.68 4.76
N GLN A 11 -8.40 -8.83 4.14
CA GLN A 11 -8.83 -10.03 4.85
C GLN A 11 -7.65 -10.76 5.51
N LYS A 12 -6.42 -10.43 5.12
CA LYS A 12 -5.20 -11.05 5.64
C LYS A 12 -4.38 -10.13 6.52
N PHE A 13 -4.37 -8.83 6.24
CA PHE A 13 -3.58 -7.86 6.99
C PHE A 13 -4.40 -6.61 7.33
N ASN A 14 -4.41 -6.26 8.61
CA ASN A 14 -5.10 -5.06 9.07
C ASN A 14 -4.19 -3.83 8.98
N MET A 15 -4.19 -3.17 7.82
CA MET A 15 -3.35 -2.01 7.55
C MET A 15 -3.66 -0.83 8.47
N GLU A 16 -4.94 -0.57 8.71
CA GLU A 16 -5.36 0.55 9.56
C GLU A 16 -4.80 0.43 10.98
N ALA A 17 -4.91 -0.76 11.58
CA ALA A 17 -4.39 -1.02 12.92
C ALA A 17 -2.86 -0.92 12.95
N ALA A 18 -2.17 -1.42 11.93
CA ALA A 18 -0.71 -1.37 11.85
C ALA A 18 -0.21 0.07 11.79
N VAL A 19 -0.80 0.88 10.92
CA VAL A 19 -0.44 2.29 10.77
C VAL A 19 -0.70 3.06 12.07
N ARG A 20 -1.83 2.82 12.71
CA ARG A 20 -2.19 3.46 13.97
C ARG A 20 -1.21 3.11 15.09
N ALA A 21 -0.85 1.83 15.20
CA ALA A 21 0.06 1.35 16.25
C ALA A 21 1.48 1.91 16.13
N ASN A 22 1.92 2.23 14.92
CA ASN A 22 3.28 2.67 14.64
C ASN A 22 3.35 4.15 14.23
N ASN A 23 2.42 4.97 14.70
CA ASN A 23 2.42 6.42 14.49
C ASN A 23 2.48 6.85 13.01
N GLY A 24 1.78 6.12 12.16
CA GLY A 24 1.71 6.42 10.73
C GLY A 24 2.72 5.67 9.87
N PHE A 25 3.49 4.74 10.45
CA PHE A 25 4.46 3.94 9.71
C PHE A 25 4.00 2.49 9.59
N VAL A 26 4.37 1.86 8.49
CA VAL A 26 4.16 0.42 8.28
C VAL A 26 5.35 -0.15 7.52
N ASP A 27 5.76 -1.37 7.88
CA ASP A 27 6.77 -2.11 7.13
C ASP A 27 6.08 -3.06 6.17
N TRP A 28 6.52 -3.08 4.92
CA TRP A 28 5.88 -3.85 3.87
C TRP A 28 6.91 -4.63 3.06
N ARG A 29 6.58 -5.87 2.74
CA ARG A 29 7.43 -6.68 1.87
C ARG A 29 7.29 -6.19 0.44
N ILE A 30 8.32 -5.58 -0.07
CA ILE A 30 8.35 -4.99 -1.40
C ILE A 30 9.80 -4.83 -1.85
N LYS A 31 10.02 -4.95 -3.15
CA LYS A 31 11.33 -4.73 -3.75
C LYS A 31 11.24 -3.75 -4.91
N ASN A 32 12.38 -3.22 -5.33
CA ASN A 32 12.48 -2.31 -6.48
C ASN A 32 11.68 -1.02 -6.29
N VAL A 33 11.75 -0.47 -5.09
CA VAL A 33 11.25 0.87 -4.77
C VAL A 33 12.41 1.68 -4.18
N GLU A 34 12.28 2.99 -4.22
CA GLU A 34 13.30 3.90 -3.71
C GLU A 34 12.72 4.85 -2.66
N VAL A 35 13.57 5.33 -1.77
CA VAL A 35 13.19 6.35 -0.79
C VAL A 35 12.68 7.58 -1.55
N GLY A 36 11.53 8.09 -1.11
CA GLY A 36 10.83 9.20 -1.76
C GLY A 36 9.74 8.77 -2.72
N ASP A 37 9.69 7.50 -3.13
CA ASP A 37 8.62 6.99 -3.97
C ASP A 37 7.29 7.08 -3.22
N ILE A 38 6.21 7.28 -3.96
CA ILE A 38 4.85 7.33 -3.42
C ILE A 38 4.15 6.01 -3.72
N VAL A 39 3.44 5.51 -2.73
CA VAL A 39 2.70 4.25 -2.82
C VAL A 39 1.23 4.50 -2.50
N PHE A 40 0.37 4.09 -3.42
CA PHE A 40 -1.07 4.05 -3.20
C PHE A 40 -1.45 2.62 -2.81
N MET A 41 -1.92 2.44 -1.58
CA MET A 41 -2.30 1.12 -1.08
C MET A 41 -3.71 0.78 -1.56
N TYR A 42 -3.79 -0.21 -2.42
CA TYR A 42 -5.05 -0.73 -2.95
C TYR A 42 -5.53 -1.90 -2.07
N ARG A 43 -6.69 -1.74 -1.44
CA ARG A 43 -7.32 -2.83 -0.68
C ARG A 43 -8.04 -3.74 -1.66
N THR A 44 -7.58 -4.98 -1.77
CA THR A 44 -8.18 -5.94 -2.73
C THR A 44 -9.62 -6.28 -2.35
N MET A 45 -10.33 -6.94 -3.28
CA MET A 45 -11.72 -7.34 -3.01
C MET A 45 -11.84 -8.09 -1.66
N PRO A 46 -12.92 -7.92 -0.91
CA PRO A 46 -14.18 -7.26 -1.32
C PRO A 46 -14.17 -5.73 -1.29
N ASN A 47 -13.17 -5.10 -0.69
CA ASN A 47 -13.13 -3.63 -0.61
C ASN A 47 -12.95 -2.98 -1.99
N GLY A 48 -11.93 -3.39 -2.74
CA GLY A 48 -11.68 -2.92 -4.10
C GLY A 48 -11.51 -1.42 -4.23
N CYS A 49 -10.65 -0.81 -3.42
CA CYS A 49 -10.46 0.64 -3.42
C CYS A 49 -9.08 1.05 -2.92
N ILE A 50 -8.64 2.24 -3.29
CA ILE A 50 -7.45 2.89 -2.73
C ILE A 50 -7.89 3.78 -1.57
N LYS A 51 -7.25 3.62 -0.41
CA LYS A 51 -7.53 4.41 0.78
C LYS A 51 -6.32 5.20 1.28
N TYR A 52 -5.12 4.68 1.15
CA TYR A 52 -3.92 5.28 1.73
C TYR A 52 -2.92 5.69 0.68
N MET A 53 -2.39 6.90 0.86
CA MET A 53 -1.23 7.42 0.13
C MET A 53 -0.06 7.40 1.09
N MET A 54 1.03 6.73 0.71
CA MET A 54 2.19 6.56 1.54
C MET A 54 3.47 6.98 0.82
N GLU A 55 4.50 7.29 1.59
CA GLU A 55 5.82 7.59 1.07
C GLU A 55 6.81 6.54 1.57
N VAL A 56 7.68 6.08 0.68
CA VAL A 56 8.79 5.19 1.06
C VAL A 56 9.83 6.01 1.78
N VAL A 57 10.06 5.72 3.07
CA VAL A 57 11.01 6.47 3.90
C VAL A 57 12.29 5.70 4.21
N LYS A 58 12.26 4.38 4.07
CA LYS A 58 13.43 3.52 4.26
C LYS A 58 13.27 2.25 3.44
N ILE A 59 14.36 1.74 2.90
CA ILE A 59 14.39 0.50 2.12
C ILE A 59 15.39 -0.49 2.70
N ASN A 60 15.32 -1.73 2.26
CA ASN A 60 16.24 -2.80 2.67
C ASN A 60 16.33 -2.94 4.19
N LEU A 61 15.18 -2.98 4.85
CA LEU A 61 15.13 -3.12 6.31
C LEU A 61 15.73 -4.46 6.72
N SER A 62 16.64 -4.41 7.70
CA SER A 62 17.12 -5.63 8.36
C SER A 62 16.01 -6.20 9.25
N GLU A 63 16.13 -7.48 9.58
CA GLU A 63 15.19 -8.13 10.48
C GLU A 63 15.07 -7.40 11.82
N HIS A 64 16.17 -6.86 12.32
CA HIS A 64 16.20 -6.14 13.60
C HIS A 64 15.53 -4.76 13.54
N GLU A 65 15.50 -4.14 12.37
CA GLU A 65 14.90 -2.81 12.20
C GLU A 65 13.38 -2.86 12.03
N ARG A 66 12.84 -4.01 11.61
CA ARG A 66 11.41 -4.13 11.30
C ARG A 66 10.54 -4.09 12.54
N PHE A 67 9.38 -3.45 12.41
CA PHE A 67 8.36 -3.49 13.44
C PHE A 67 7.81 -4.91 13.61
N ASP A 68 7.44 -5.26 14.83
CA ASP A 68 6.68 -6.48 15.07
C ASP A 68 5.23 -6.22 14.65
N GLN A 69 4.85 -6.72 13.49
CA GLN A 69 3.52 -6.55 12.91
C GLN A 69 2.70 -7.85 12.91
N LYS A 70 3.17 -8.87 13.61
CA LYS A 70 2.52 -10.18 13.60
C LYS A 70 1.05 -10.10 14.01
N SER A 71 0.71 -9.29 15.00
CA SER A 71 -0.65 -9.15 15.50
C SER A 71 -1.63 -8.53 14.49
N PHE A 72 -1.13 -7.89 13.43
CA PHE A 72 -1.96 -7.27 12.40
C PHE A 72 -2.29 -8.23 11.26
N TRP A 73 -1.66 -9.40 11.23
CA TRP A 73 -2.00 -10.46 10.30
C TRP A 73 -3.19 -11.24 10.86
N ILE A 74 -4.28 -11.25 10.09
CA ILE A 74 -5.53 -11.90 10.50
C ILE A 74 -5.39 -13.43 10.37
N ASP A 75 -4.63 -13.88 9.36
CA ASP A 75 -4.36 -15.26 9.08
C ASP A 75 -2.87 -15.54 9.32
N GLU A 76 -2.56 -16.40 10.29
CA GLU A 76 -1.17 -16.76 10.62
C GLU A 76 -0.42 -17.38 9.44
N ASP A 77 -1.13 -18.14 8.60
CA ASP A 77 -0.53 -18.76 7.42
C ASP A 77 -0.08 -17.74 6.38
N SER A 78 -0.63 -16.54 6.43
CA SER A 78 -0.24 -15.44 5.53
C SER A 78 0.95 -14.65 6.06
N PHE A 79 1.36 -14.88 7.30
CA PHE A 79 2.50 -14.19 7.88
C PHE A 79 3.81 -14.69 7.27
N SER A 80 4.49 -13.81 6.52
CA SER A 80 5.81 -14.09 5.99
C SER A 80 6.83 -13.98 7.12
N LYS A 81 7.54 -15.07 7.43
CA LYS A 81 8.54 -15.14 8.49
C LYS A 81 9.83 -14.36 8.20
N GLY A 82 9.71 -13.22 7.58
CA GLY A 82 10.83 -12.32 7.37
C GLY A 82 11.69 -12.60 6.15
N ILE A 83 11.22 -13.45 5.24
CA ILE A 83 11.93 -13.73 3.99
C ILE A 83 11.55 -12.65 2.98
N GLY A 84 12.56 -12.00 2.39
CA GLY A 84 12.39 -11.00 1.35
C GLY A 84 12.85 -9.61 1.76
N GLN A 85 12.69 -8.67 0.84
CA GLN A 85 13.03 -7.27 1.06
C GLN A 85 11.84 -6.52 1.63
N TYR A 86 12.10 -5.68 2.64
CA TYR A 86 11.08 -4.86 3.28
C TYR A 86 11.45 -3.39 3.17
N ALA A 87 10.43 -2.55 3.00
CA ALA A 87 10.56 -1.11 3.04
C ALA A 87 9.62 -0.54 4.10
N ARG A 88 9.95 0.62 4.62
CA ARG A 88 9.09 1.35 5.55
C ARG A 88 8.36 2.44 4.83
N PHE A 89 7.04 2.45 4.98
CA PHE A 89 6.16 3.47 4.44
C PHE A 89 5.68 4.39 5.55
N LYS A 90 5.56 5.67 5.22
CA LYS A 90 4.93 6.67 6.09
C LYS A 90 3.61 7.09 5.47
N LEU A 91 2.55 7.11 6.27
CA LEU A 91 1.26 7.63 5.82
C LEU A 91 1.37 9.12 5.52
N VAL A 92 1.04 9.50 4.28
CA VAL A 92 1.02 10.89 3.84
C VAL A 92 -0.39 11.45 3.88
N ASP A 93 -1.36 10.65 3.41
CA ASP A 93 -2.75 11.12 3.34
C ASP A 93 -3.72 9.93 3.32
N VAL A 94 -4.93 10.18 3.80
CA VAL A 94 -6.05 9.25 3.69
C VAL A 94 -6.94 9.76 2.57
N LEU A 95 -7.18 8.90 1.58
CA LEU A 95 -7.88 9.27 0.36
C LEU A 95 -9.37 8.87 0.44
N ASP A 96 -10.17 9.41 -0.48
CA ASP A 96 -11.58 9.08 -0.57
C ASP A 96 -11.77 7.68 -1.18
N GLU A 97 -11.92 6.67 -0.34
CA GLU A 97 -12.08 5.28 -0.77
C GLU A 97 -13.37 5.06 -1.58
N ASN A 98 -14.37 5.91 -1.41
CA ASN A 98 -15.63 5.82 -2.15
C ASN A 98 -15.49 6.34 -3.58
N ALA A 99 -14.57 7.26 -3.82
CA ALA A 99 -14.25 7.78 -5.16
C ALA A 99 -13.23 6.91 -5.88
N LEU A 100 -12.32 6.27 -5.14
CA LEU A 100 -11.18 5.53 -5.69
C LEU A 100 -11.42 4.01 -5.72
N THR A 101 -12.59 3.61 -6.20
CA THR A 101 -12.94 2.21 -6.39
C THR A 101 -12.21 1.63 -7.61
N ILE A 102 -12.06 0.29 -7.65
CA ILE A 102 -11.44 -0.37 -8.81
C ILE A 102 -12.20 -0.04 -10.11
N ARG A 103 -13.52 0.08 -10.04
CA ARG A 103 -14.32 0.48 -11.19
C ARG A 103 -13.93 1.87 -11.70
N ALA A 104 -13.83 2.85 -10.80
CA ALA A 104 -13.41 4.19 -11.16
C ALA A 104 -11.98 4.23 -11.69
N LEU A 105 -11.08 3.46 -11.06
CA LEU A 105 -9.68 3.36 -11.49
C LEU A 105 -9.57 2.79 -12.89
N ARG A 106 -10.40 1.80 -13.25
CA ARG A 106 -10.43 1.24 -14.60
C ARG A 106 -10.90 2.24 -15.63
N GLU A 107 -11.80 3.15 -15.27
CA GLU A 107 -12.23 4.25 -16.15
C GLU A 107 -11.13 5.30 -16.33
N HIS A 108 -10.08 5.26 -15.50
CA HIS A 108 -9.00 6.25 -15.49
C HIS A 108 -7.61 5.61 -15.61
N GLY A 109 -7.49 4.60 -16.45
CA GLY A 109 -6.18 4.09 -16.88
C GLY A 109 -5.74 2.75 -16.32
N ILE A 110 -6.41 2.19 -15.31
CA ILE A 110 -6.06 0.88 -14.78
C ILE A 110 -6.70 -0.21 -15.64
N LYS A 111 -5.89 -1.20 -16.01
CA LYS A 111 -6.35 -2.36 -16.78
C LYS A 111 -6.29 -3.61 -15.90
N GLY A 112 -7.36 -4.40 -15.92
CA GLY A 112 -7.44 -5.67 -15.22
C GLY A 112 -7.51 -5.52 -13.70
N ASN A 113 -7.01 -6.54 -12.99
CA ASN A 113 -6.99 -6.58 -11.53
C ASN A 113 -5.62 -6.17 -11.01
N ILE A 114 -5.61 -5.54 -9.84
CA ILE A 114 -4.37 -5.16 -9.15
C ILE A 114 -4.00 -6.29 -8.20
N GLN A 115 -3.13 -7.19 -8.65
CA GLN A 115 -2.67 -8.35 -7.87
C GLN A 115 -1.21 -8.25 -7.45
N THR A 116 -0.44 -7.39 -8.10
CA THR A 116 0.97 -7.16 -7.80
C THR A 116 1.26 -5.67 -7.85
N LYS A 117 2.43 -5.28 -7.33
CA LYS A 117 2.91 -3.91 -7.44
C LYS A 117 2.99 -3.52 -8.92
N ARG A 118 2.48 -2.34 -9.23
CA ARG A 118 2.59 -1.76 -10.58
C ARG A 118 2.84 -0.26 -10.51
N GLU A 119 3.53 0.27 -11.51
CA GLU A 119 3.68 1.70 -11.62
C GLU A 119 2.33 2.35 -11.94
N CYS A 120 2.03 3.47 -11.27
CA CYS A 120 0.77 4.17 -11.47
C CYS A 120 0.80 4.93 -12.80
N PRO A 121 -0.12 4.65 -13.73
CA PRO A 121 -0.20 5.42 -14.97
C PRO A 121 -0.47 6.89 -14.68
N LYS A 122 0.03 7.77 -15.54
CA LYS A 122 -0.14 9.22 -15.37
C LYS A 122 -1.61 9.64 -15.29
N GLU A 123 -2.46 9.08 -16.15
CA GLU A 123 -3.89 9.33 -16.12
C GLU A 123 -4.52 8.95 -14.79
N THR A 124 -4.15 7.79 -14.26
CA THR A 124 -4.62 7.31 -12.96
C THR A 124 -4.14 8.20 -11.83
N LEU A 125 -2.87 8.63 -11.89
CA LEU A 125 -2.30 9.52 -10.89
C LEU A 125 -3.07 10.84 -10.82
N LEU A 126 -3.36 11.45 -11.95
CA LEU A 126 -4.14 12.69 -12.00
C LEU A 126 -5.52 12.51 -11.40
N PHE A 127 -6.19 11.39 -11.71
CA PHE A 127 -7.49 11.07 -11.15
C PHE A 127 -7.43 10.91 -9.62
N ILE A 128 -6.43 10.18 -9.12
CA ILE A 128 -6.25 9.98 -7.68
C ILE A 128 -6.03 11.33 -6.98
N MET A 129 -5.16 12.16 -7.51
CA MET A 129 -4.83 13.45 -6.89
C MET A 129 -6.01 14.42 -6.92
N ASP A 130 -6.87 14.36 -7.93
CA ASP A 130 -8.11 15.15 -8.00
C ASP A 130 -9.12 14.71 -6.95
N ASN A 131 -9.01 13.51 -6.42
CA ASN A 131 -9.90 12.94 -5.39
C ASN A 131 -9.21 12.76 -4.04
N ALA A 132 -8.08 13.40 -3.84
CA ALA A 132 -7.43 13.48 -2.53
C ALA A 132 -8.25 14.41 -1.61
N ILE A 133 -8.41 13.99 -0.36
CA ILE A 133 -9.18 14.74 0.62
C ILE A 133 -8.34 15.91 1.17
#